data_9c6e14e71daa2373f11d6db03b3bb73d
#
_entry.id   9c6e14e71daa2373f11d6db03b3bb73d
#
_cell.length_a   1.000
_cell.length_b   1.000
_cell.length_c   1.000
_cell.angle_alpha   90.00
_cell.angle_beta   90.00
_cell.angle_gamma   90.00
#
_symmetry.space_group_name_H-M   'P 1'
#
loop_
_entity.id
_entity.type
_entity.pdbx_description
1 polymer ?
#
loop_
_entity_poly.entity_id
_entity_poly.type
_entity_poly.pdbx_seq_one_letter_code
_entity_poly.pdbx_strand_id
1 'polypeptide(L)'
;YQKQQFFDDPILSSELLEEDPIGRYPQITFSAMPQLFSPAPVYFSLDSQYANFMRDEGTEGSRVDINPLLNWPMKLSHHFIFETQAGLRETAYLDTHNKEEGEDFDDNRILPTFRASLSTKFIKIFPSKSNSQRRYRHTIEPEVSYFYLSHEDQDDLPDYDGTDRIEQQNRFTIGLTNRLMTKLFLPDGSSSEREMFFVRAGQFYDANTSSQPFSNSFLELRSRPTDYLYLKSDLEYDAYDSEIEVFNGLINIFDRRGDYLNFEYRYAGASDDEANSKFPDITSNGFADTFFEEDP
;
A
#
# COMPACT_ATOMS: atom_id res chain seq x y z
N TYR A 1 1.76 -26.32 -12.68
CA TYR A 1 2.49 -25.98 -13.90
C TYR A 1 1.84 -24.74 -14.51
N GLN A 2 2.20 -23.55 -14.08
CA GLN A 2 1.91 -22.31 -14.81
C GLN A 2 3.12 -22.02 -15.69
N LYS A 3 3.11 -22.51 -16.92
CA LYS A 3 3.94 -21.98 -17.97
C LYS A 3 3.34 -20.64 -18.35
N GLN A 4 3.99 -19.52 -18.02
CA GLN A 4 3.66 -18.25 -18.65
C GLN A 4 3.86 -18.39 -20.16
N GLN A 5 2.76 -18.44 -20.92
CA GLN A 5 2.81 -18.31 -22.37
C GLN A 5 2.96 -16.82 -22.68
N PHE A 6 4.16 -16.41 -23.03
CA PHE A 6 4.34 -15.13 -23.71
C PHE A 6 3.75 -15.27 -25.12
N PHE A 7 2.82 -14.40 -25.46
CA PHE A 7 2.42 -14.24 -26.85
C PHE A 7 3.62 -13.63 -27.59
N ASP A 8 4.14 -14.33 -28.58
CA ASP A 8 5.12 -13.82 -29.51
C ASP A 8 4.54 -12.62 -30.26
N ASP A 9 4.83 -11.41 -29.79
CA ASP A 9 4.62 -10.19 -30.55
C ASP A 9 5.90 -9.94 -31.37
N PRO A 10 5.89 -10.09 -32.69
CA PRO A 10 7.11 -10.06 -33.51
C PRO A 10 7.77 -8.67 -33.62
N ILE A 11 7.29 -7.68 -32.86
CA ILE A 11 7.78 -6.29 -32.88
C ILE A 11 8.57 -5.95 -31.62
N LEU A 12 8.55 -6.76 -30.56
CA LEU A 12 9.48 -6.56 -29.43
C LEU A 12 10.86 -7.07 -29.85
N SER A 13 11.77 -6.13 -30.03
CA SER A 13 13.17 -6.38 -30.34
C SER A 13 13.75 -7.42 -29.38
N SER A 14 14.53 -8.35 -29.94
CA SER A 14 15.23 -9.44 -29.25
C SER A 14 16.13 -9.04 -28.08
N GLU A 15 16.26 -7.78 -27.74
CA GLU A 15 17.05 -7.24 -26.63
C GLU A 15 16.31 -7.26 -25.27
N LEU A 16 14.98 -7.48 -25.23
CA LEU A 16 14.20 -7.54 -23.98
C LEU A 16 13.85 -8.98 -23.57
N LEU A 17 14.36 -9.99 -24.26
CA LEU A 17 14.06 -11.41 -24.02
C LEU A 17 15.23 -12.20 -23.42
N GLU A 18 16.30 -11.55 -22.95
CA GLU A 18 17.49 -12.25 -22.41
C GLU A 18 17.40 -12.65 -20.93
N GLU A 19 16.32 -12.35 -20.22
CA GLU A 19 16.14 -12.92 -18.90
C GLU A 19 15.40 -14.25 -18.97
N ASP A 20 16.11 -15.32 -18.70
CA ASP A 20 15.57 -16.67 -18.58
C ASP A 20 14.44 -16.70 -17.53
N PRO A 21 13.22 -17.17 -17.88
CA PRO A 21 12.10 -17.11 -16.97
C PRO A 21 12.34 -17.98 -15.73
N ILE A 22 12.25 -17.38 -14.53
CA ILE A 22 12.42 -18.10 -13.27
C ILE A 22 11.23 -19.03 -13.05
N GLY A 23 11.49 -20.33 -12.99
CA GLY A 23 10.53 -21.33 -12.54
C GLY A 23 10.47 -21.35 -11.00
N ARG A 24 9.24 -21.39 -10.44
CA ARG A 24 9.04 -21.54 -8.97
C ARG A 24 8.32 -22.86 -8.69
N TYR A 25 9.03 -23.84 -8.11
CA TYR A 25 8.41 -25.11 -7.75
C TYR A 25 9.25 -25.89 -6.74
N PRO A 26 8.67 -26.26 -5.57
CA PRO A 26 7.37 -25.80 -5.07
C PRO A 26 7.43 -24.41 -4.46
N GLN A 27 6.27 -23.75 -4.35
CA GLN A 27 6.08 -22.58 -3.51
C GLN A 27 5.03 -22.89 -2.45
N ILE A 28 5.37 -22.65 -1.18
CA ILE A 28 4.50 -22.90 -0.04
C ILE A 28 4.41 -21.61 0.78
N THR A 29 3.23 -21.10 1.01
CA THR A 29 2.99 -19.92 1.85
C THR A 29 2.19 -20.31 3.08
N PHE A 30 2.56 -19.74 4.22
CA PHE A 30 1.82 -19.87 5.46
C PHE A 30 1.58 -18.50 6.07
N SER A 31 0.32 -18.15 6.35
CA SER A 31 -0.05 -16.89 6.98
C SER A 31 -0.89 -17.19 8.24
N ALA A 32 -0.43 -16.69 9.38
CA ALA A 32 -1.20 -16.66 10.61
C ALA A 32 -1.78 -15.26 10.80
N MET A 33 -3.10 -15.17 10.75
CA MET A 33 -3.85 -13.93 10.98
C MET A 33 -3.55 -13.38 12.39
N PRO A 34 -3.69 -12.06 12.63
CA PRO A 34 -3.43 -11.46 13.92
C PRO A 34 -4.20 -12.13 15.05
N GLN A 35 -3.48 -12.66 16.03
CA GLN A 35 -4.02 -13.36 17.20
C GLN A 35 -3.56 -12.68 18.48
N LEU A 36 -4.44 -12.60 19.47
CA LEU A 36 -4.10 -12.05 20.77
C LEU A 36 -3.01 -12.91 21.43
N PHE A 37 -1.84 -12.30 21.66
CA PHE A 37 -0.67 -13.00 22.19
C PHE A 37 -0.54 -12.92 23.72
N SER A 38 -1.18 -11.93 24.34
CA SER A 38 -1.04 -11.60 25.75
C SER A 38 -2.37 -11.12 26.32
N PRO A 39 -2.59 -11.13 27.65
CA PRO A 39 -3.72 -10.43 28.29
C PRO A 39 -3.77 -8.92 27.97
N ALA A 40 -2.63 -8.31 27.65
CA ALA A 40 -2.58 -6.98 27.03
C ALA A 40 -3.00 -7.09 25.56
N PRO A 41 -3.56 -6.03 24.93
CA PRO A 41 -4.00 -6.05 23.54
C PRO A 41 -2.81 -6.04 22.55
N VAL A 42 -1.95 -7.05 22.67
CA VAL A 42 -0.82 -7.31 21.77
C VAL A 42 -1.21 -8.45 20.85
N TYR A 43 -1.14 -8.20 19.56
CA TYR A 43 -1.50 -9.16 18.52
C TYR A 43 -0.25 -9.62 17.80
N PHE A 44 -0.14 -10.92 17.60
CA PHE A 44 0.90 -11.55 16.82
C PHE A 44 0.33 -11.99 15.47
N SER A 45 1.05 -11.72 14.40
CA SER A 45 0.83 -12.30 13.07
C SER A 45 2.14 -12.84 12.51
N LEU A 46 2.05 -13.75 11.57
CA LEU A 46 3.20 -14.36 10.93
C LEU A 46 2.87 -14.61 9.46
N ASP A 47 3.72 -14.11 8.59
CA ASP A 47 3.76 -14.50 7.19
C ASP A 47 5.05 -15.24 6.91
N SER A 48 4.97 -16.36 6.21
CA SER A 48 6.15 -17.10 5.79
C SER A 48 5.96 -17.72 4.42
N GLN A 49 7.06 -17.85 3.70
CA GLN A 49 7.11 -18.43 2.37
C GLN A 49 8.34 -19.32 2.23
N TYR A 50 8.15 -20.50 1.69
CA TYR A 50 9.20 -21.29 1.08
C TYR A 50 9.01 -21.29 -0.42
N ALA A 51 10.06 -21.04 -1.18
CA ALA A 51 10.05 -21.14 -2.63
C ALA A 51 11.37 -21.76 -3.12
N ASN A 52 11.28 -22.68 -4.06
CA ASN A 52 12.43 -23.19 -4.79
C ASN A 52 12.42 -22.60 -6.21
N PHE A 53 13.53 -21.96 -6.56
CA PHE A 53 13.72 -21.25 -7.82
C PHE A 53 14.61 -22.06 -8.75
N MET A 54 14.19 -22.20 -9.99
CA MET A 54 14.91 -22.95 -11.01
C MET A 54 15.06 -22.08 -12.26
N ARG A 55 16.28 -22.03 -12.79
CA ARG A 55 16.63 -21.37 -14.06
C ARG A 55 17.51 -22.30 -14.90
N ASP A 56 17.51 -22.10 -16.21
CA ASP A 56 18.45 -22.80 -17.10
C ASP A 56 19.82 -22.13 -17.06
N GLU A 57 19.89 -20.80 -16.91
CA GLU A 57 21.10 -19.97 -16.74
C GLU A 57 20.96 -19.05 -15.53
N GLY A 58 22.06 -18.62 -14.89
CA GLY A 58 22.09 -17.75 -13.70
C GLY A 58 21.92 -18.51 -12.38
N THR A 59 21.36 -17.84 -11.38
CA THR A 59 21.29 -18.36 -10.00
C THR A 59 19.99 -19.10 -9.74
N GLU A 60 20.09 -20.34 -9.23
CA GLU A 60 18.98 -21.16 -8.73
C GLU A 60 19.16 -21.47 -7.24
N GLY A 61 18.09 -21.90 -6.54
CA GLY A 61 18.15 -22.27 -5.11
C GLY A 61 16.81 -22.21 -4.43
N SER A 62 16.82 -22.35 -3.11
CA SER A 62 15.63 -22.27 -2.28
C SER A 62 15.69 -21.04 -1.38
N ARG A 63 14.52 -20.41 -1.17
CA ARG A 63 14.37 -19.29 -0.22
C ARG A 63 13.33 -19.62 0.83
N VAL A 64 13.66 -19.33 2.08
CA VAL A 64 12.75 -19.29 3.21
C VAL A 64 12.63 -17.87 3.70
N ASP A 65 11.45 -17.29 3.67
CA ASP A 65 11.15 -15.95 4.19
C ASP A 65 10.18 -16.05 5.34
N ILE A 66 10.51 -15.44 6.49
CA ILE A 66 9.70 -15.46 7.71
C ILE A 66 9.58 -14.04 8.24
N ASN A 67 8.35 -13.57 8.40
CA ASN A 67 8.05 -12.19 8.81
C ASN A 67 7.04 -12.16 9.98
N PRO A 68 7.49 -12.41 11.23
CA PRO A 68 6.67 -12.22 12.43
C PRO A 68 6.46 -10.74 12.74
N LEU A 69 5.24 -10.38 13.11
CA LEU A 69 4.85 -9.02 13.48
C LEU A 69 4.12 -9.02 14.82
N LEU A 70 4.44 -8.06 15.66
CA LEU A 70 3.74 -7.75 16.90
C LEU A 70 3.06 -6.39 16.76
N ASN A 71 1.75 -6.36 16.90
CA ASN A 71 0.94 -5.15 16.85
C ASN A 71 0.38 -4.82 18.25
N TRP A 72 0.55 -3.58 18.66
CA TRP A 72 0.03 -3.10 19.92
C TRP A 72 -0.77 -1.82 19.75
N PRO A 73 -2.10 -1.90 19.56
CA PRO A 73 -2.97 -0.74 19.56
C PRO A 73 -3.25 -0.26 20.98
N MET A 74 -3.04 1.01 21.24
CA MET A 74 -3.22 1.65 22.55
C MET A 74 -4.17 2.84 22.43
N LYS A 75 -5.21 2.88 23.25
CA LYS A 75 -6.01 4.09 23.42
C LYS A 75 -5.36 4.98 24.47
N LEU A 76 -4.62 6.00 24.04
CA LEU A 76 -4.01 6.95 24.96
C LEU A 76 -5.06 7.80 25.68
N SER A 77 -6.18 8.09 25.01
CA SER A 77 -7.33 8.79 25.58
C SER A 77 -8.59 8.47 24.76
N HIS A 78 -9.71 9.12 25.09
CA HIS A 78 -10.92 9.05 24.29
C HIS A 78 -10.76 9.63 22.86
N HIS A 79 -9.70 10.40 22.64
CA HIS A 79 -9.49 11.12 21.39
C HIS A 79 -8.29 10.61 20.57
N PHE A 80 -7.31 9.97 21.23
CA PHE A 80 -6.06 9.58 20.57
C PHE A 80 -5.88 8.06 20.59
N ILE A 81 -5.64 7.53 19.41
CA ILE A 81 -5.24 6.14 19.18
C ILE A 81 -3.75 6.17 18.82
N PHE A 82 -2.97 5.38 19.54
CA PHE A 82 -1.56 5.16 19.26
C PHE A 82 -1.38 3.68 18.92
N GLU A 83 -0.78 3.40 17.79
CA GLU A 83 -0.54 2.04 17.34
C GLU A 83 0.95 1.85 17.11
N THR A 84 1.47 0.73 17.60
CA THR A 84 2.85 0.34 17.35
C THR A 84 2.90 -1.04 16.75
N GLN A 85 3.85 -1.23 15.86
CA GLN A 85 4.16 -2.51 15.26
C GLN A 85 5.68 -2.71 15.29
N ALA A 86 6.10 -3.90 15.68
CA ALA A 86 7.49 -4.32 15.59
C ALA A 86 7.56 -5.66 14.86
N GLY A 87 8.53 -5.82 13.99
CA GLY A 87 8.76 -7.03 13.22
C GLY A 87 10.23 -7.33 13.03
N LEU A 88 10.49 -8.57 12.66
CA LEU A 88 11.81 -9.06 12.31
C LEU A 88 11.65 -10.00 11.12
N ARG A 89 11.94 -9.51 9.92
CA ARG A 89 11.90 -10.35 8.73
C ARG A 89 13.24 -11.03 8.54
N GLU A 90 13.21 -12.36 8.47
CA GLU A 90 14.37 -13.18 8.15
C GLU A 90 14.15 -13.88 6.81
N THR A 91 15.11 -13.71 5.89
CA THR A 91 15.12 -14.36 4.58
C THR A 91 16.39 -15.18 4.51
N ALA A 92 16.28 -16.52 4.40
CA ALA A 92 17.41 -17.43 4.24
C ALA A 92 17.41 -18.01 2.83
N TYR A 93 18.57 -18.00 2.20
CA TYR A 93 18.85 -18.59 0.89
C TYR A 93 19.64 -19.87 1.11
N LEU A 94 19.13 -20.97 0.55
CA LEU A 94 19.63 -22.32 0.79
C LEU A 94 19.87 -23.02 -0.55
N ASP A 95 20.90 -23.87 -0.56
CA ASP A 95 21.24 -24.64 -1.76
C ASP A 95 21.34 -23.74 -3.02
N THR A 96 21.93 -22.56 -2.85
CA THR A 96 22.05 -21.58 -3.93
C THR A 96 23.22 -21.94 -4.79
N HIS A 97 22.99 -22.03 -6.09
CA HIS A 97 24.00 -22.36 -7.08
C HIS A 97 23.98 -21.32 -8.21
N ASN A 98 25.12 -20.66 -8.42
CA ASN A 98 25.32 -19.77 -9.56
C ASN A 98 25.92 -20.60 -10.71
N LYS A 99 25.16 -20.90 -11.74
CA LYS A 99 25.58 -21.74 -12.88
C LYS A 99 26.62 -21.09 -13.75
N GLU A 100 26.72 -19.77 -13.77
CA GLU A 100 27.71 -19.05 -14.58
C GLU A 100 29.09 -19.08 -13.92
N GLU A 101 29.13 -18.93 -12.60
CA GLU A 101 30.37 -18.91 -11.82
C GLU A 101 30.75 -20.29 -11.28
N GLY A 102 29.79 -21.20 -11.21
CA GLY A 102 29.96 -22.55 -10.67
C GLY A 102 30.16 -22.57 -9.16
N GLU A 103 29.62 -21.58 -8.44
CA GLU A 103 29.75 -21.42 -7.00
C GLU A 103 28.46 -21.80 -6.30
N ASP A 104 28.60 -22.49 -5.15
CA ASP A 104 27.53 -22.80 -4.22
C ASP A 104 27.66 -21.88 -3.01
N PHE A 105 26.56 -21.30 -2.55
CA PHE A 105 26.54 -20.48 -1.35
C PHE A 105 25.18 -20.52 -0.64
N ASP A 106 25.24 -20.33 0.68
CA ASP A 106 24.07 -20.10 1.52
C ASP A 106 24.26 -18.75 2.21
N ASP A 107 23.20 -17.96 2.28
CA ASP A 107 23.24 -16.65 2.92
C ASP A 107 21.90 -16.34 3.60
N ASN A 108 21.90 -15.31 4.43
CA ASN A 108 20.67 -14.87 5.08
C ASN A 108 20.69 -13.35 5.31
N ARG A 109 19.47 -12.80 5.38
CA ARG A 109 19.23 -11.38 5.67
C ARG A 109 18.22 -11.24 6.78
N ILE A 110 18.49 -10.31 7.72
CA ILE A 110 17.59 -10.00 8.83
C ILE A 110 17.25 -8.51 8.81
N LEU A 111 15.96 -8.20 8.63
CA LEU A 111 15.45 -6.83 8.54
C LEU A 111 14.51 -6.52 9.70
N PRO A 112 15.01 -5.89 10.79
CA PRO A 112 14.16 -5.30 11.81
C PRO A 112 13.27 -4.21 11.23
N THR A 113 11.97 -4.25 11.59
CA THR A 113 10.98 -3.25 11.21
C THR A 113 10.32 -2.66 12.44
N PHE A 114 10.01 -1.39 12.38
CA PHE A 114 9.25 -0.69 13.42
C PHE A 114 8.31 0.32 12.80
N ARG A 115 7.08 0.35 13.28
CA ARG A 115 6.09 1.37 12.93
C ARG A 115 5.43 1.91 14.19
N ALA A 116 5.19 3.21 14.21
CA ALA A 116 4.37 3.86 15.21
C ALA A 116 3.44 4.85 14.52
N SER A 117 2.17 4.90 14.90
CA SER A 117 1.23 5.91 14.40
C SER A 117 0.43 6.51 15.54
N LEU A 118 0.14 7.80 15.42
CA LEU A 118 -0.75 8.55 16.29
C LEU A 118 -1.84 9.17 15.45
N SER A 119 -3.08 8.80 15.73
CA SER A 119 -4.24 9.32 15.03
C SER A 119 -5.31 9.83 15.99
N THR A 120 -6.15 10.71 15.48
CA THR A 120 -7.33 11.20 16.18
C THR A 120 -8.47 11.39 15.21
N LYS A 121 -9.71 11.43 15.73
CA LYS A 121 -10.91 11.52 14.92
C LYS A 121 -11.84 12.59 15.47
N PHE A 122 -12.05 13.66 14.70
CA PHE A 122 -13.02 14.70 14.99
C PHE A 122 -14.31 14.44 14.20
N ILE A 123 -15.42 14.34 14.90
CA ILE A 123 -16.73 14.03 14.29
C ILE A 123 -17.71 15.16 14.58
N LYS A 124 -18.40 15.62 13.54
CA LYS A 124 -19.51 16.56 13.67
C LYS A 124 -20.71 16.08 12.88
N ILE A 125 -21.86 16.02 13.55
CA ILE A 125 -23.14 15.63 12.95
C ILE A 125 -24.00 16.88 12.73
N PHE A 126 -24.46 17.05 11.50
CA PHE A 126 -25.31 18.15 11.10
C PHE A 126 -26.70 17.60 10.76
N PRO A 127 -27.78 18.11 11.41
CA PRO A 127 -29.12 17.80 10.98
C PRO A 127 -29.44 18.51 9.66
N SER A 128 -30.23 17.90 8.81
CA SER A 128 -30.75 18.58 7.62
C SER A 128 -31.83 19.60 8.03
N LYS A 129 -31.71 20.83 7.52
CA LYS A 129 -32.67 21.91 7.80
C LYS A 129 -34.02 21.70 7.09
N SER A 130 -34.04 20.97 5.98
CA SER A 130 -35.21 20.85 5.10
C SER A 130 -35.99 19.55 5.25
N ASN A 131 -35.39 18.49 5.80
CA ASN A 131 -36.06 17.21 5.94
C ASN A 131 -35.47 16.44 7.11
N SER A 132 -36.28 16.06 8.07
CA SER A 132 -35.89 15.31 9.28
C SER A 132 -35.29 13.91 8.97
N GLN A 133 -35.42 13.43 7.74
CA GLN A 133 -34.99 12.10 7.30
C GLN A 133 -33.52 12.04 6.87
N ARG A 134 -32.79 13.15 6.75
CA ARG A 134 -31.41 13.16 6.32
C ARG A 134 -30.49 13.80 7.37
N ARG A 135 -29.35 13.15 7.62
CA ARG A 135 -28.27 13.69 8.48
C ARG A 135 -26.94 13.63 7.74
N TYR A 136 -26.03 14.54 8.08
CA TYR A 136 -24.69 14.56 7.55
C TYR A 136 -23.69 14.36 8.70
N ARG A 137 -22.70 13.50 8.49
CA ARG A 137 -21.59 13.28 9.42
C ARG A 137 -20.31 13.71 8.73
N HIS A 138 -19.66 14.72 9.26
CA HIS A 138 -18.35 15.17 8.83
C HIS A 138 -17.29 14.61 9.78
N THR A 139 -16.27 14.01 9.24
CA THR A 139 -15.18 13.40 9.98
C THR A 139 -13.86 13.93 9.45
N ILE A 140 -12.97 14.35 10.36
CA ILE A 140 -11.60 14.77 10.07
C ILE A 140 -10.67 13.89 10.90
N GLU A 141 -9.73 13.22 10.23
CA GLU A 141 -8.83 12.22 10.81
C GLU A 141 -7.38 12.61 10.46
N PRO A 142 -6.71 13.44 11.27
CA PRO A 142 -5.28 13.66 11.16
C PRO A 142 -4.51 12.46 11.72
N GLU A 143 -3.41 12.13 11.07
CA GLU A 143 -2.51 11.05 11.44
C GLU A 143 -1.06 11.49 11.26
N VAL A 144 -0.20 11.07 12.18
CA VAL A 144 1.26 11.13 12.05
C VAL A 144 1.78 9.73 12.28
N SER A 145 2.63 9.24 11.39
CA SER A 145 3.25 7.94 11.54
C SER A 145 4.76 8.00 11.30
N TYR A 146 5.45 7.06 11.91
CA TYR A 146 6.86 6.80 11.71
C TYR A 146 7.03 5.36 11.26
N PHE A 147 7.85 5.14 10.24
CA PHE A 147 8.21 3.83 9.75
C PHE A 147 9.73 3.71 9.61
N TYR A 148 10.25 2.64 10.17
CA TYR A 148 11.65 2.26 10.08
C TYR A 148 11.79 0.84 9.58
N LEU A 149 12.66 0.64 8.60
CA LEU A 149 13.14 -0.64 8.10
C LEU A 149 14.66 -0.53 8.01
N SER A 150 15.36 -1.46 8.64
CA SER A 150 16.82 -1.41 8.71
C SER A 150 17.47 -1.53 7.34
N HIS A 151 18.68 -1.01 7.27
CA HIS A 151 19.58 -1.28 6.15
C HIS A 151 20.29 -2.63 6.35
N GLU A 152 20.41 -3.39 5.29
CA GLU A 152 21.27 -4.56 5.20
C GLU A 152 21.91 -4.54 3.80
N ASP A 153 23.16 -4.94 3.72
CA ASP A 153 23.83 -5.13 2.44
C ASP A 153 23.20 -6.35 1.75
N GLN A 154 22.78 -6.18 0.53
CA GLN A 154 22.06 -7.20 -0.24
C GLN A 154 22.72 -7.47 -1.60
N ASP A 155 23.88 -6.88 -1.87
CA ASP A 155 24.52 -6.96 -3.18
C ASP A 155 24.96 -8.39 -3.52
N ASP A 156 25.38 -9.15 -2.51
CA ASP A 156 25.81 -10.56 -2.66
C ASP A 156 24.64 -11.56 -2.59
N LEU A 157 23.41 -11.10 -2.28
CA LEU A 157 22.26 -11.99 -2.18
C LEU A 157 21.67 -12.32 -3.57
N PRO A 158 21.11 -13.53 -3.74
CA PRO A 158 20.38 -13.87 -4.97
C PRO A 158 19.24 -12.88 -5.26
N ASP A 159 18.94 -12.69 -6.53
CA ASP A 159 17.84 -11.87 -7.01
C ASP A 159 16.85 -12.72 -7.81
N TYR A 160 15.82 -13.22 -7.13
CA TYR A 160 14.79 -14.06 -7.72
C TYR A 160 13.50 -13.26 -7.97
N ASP A 161 13.17 -12.33 -7.07
CA ASP A 161 11.97 -11.48 -7.19
C ASP A 161 12.05 -10.24 -6.26
N GLY A 162 11.02 -9.39 -6.29
CA GLY A 162 10.97 -8.17 -5.47
C GLY A 162 11.05 -8.38 -3.94
N THR A 163 11.09 -9.63 -3.45
CA THR A 163 11.35 -9.94 -2.04
C THR A 163 12.84 -9.89 -1.71
N ASP A 164 13.72 -10.03 -2.71
CA ASP A 164 15.15 -10.15 -2.49
C ASP A 164 15.85 -8.80 -2.40
N ARG A 165 15.23 -7.76 -2.93
CA ARG A 165 15.74 -6.37 -2.85
C ARG A 165 14.72 -5.51 -2.08
N ILE A 166 15.02 -5.24 -0.81
CA ILE A 166 14.17 -4.43 0.08
C ILE A 166 14.97 -3.22 0.53
N GLU A 167 14.57 -2.05 0.07
CA GLU A 167 15.23 -0.79 0.42
C GLU A 167 14.99 -0.39 1.87
N GLN A 168 16.01 0.14 2.53
CA GLN A 168 15.87 0.73 3.86
C GLN A 168 14.85 1.88 3.85
N GLN A 169 14.14 2.02 4.94
CA GLN A 169 13.18 3.11 5.10
C GLN A 169 13.31 3.74 6.49
N ASN A 170 13.30 5.05 6.53
CA ASN A 170 13.32 5.81 7.79
C ASN A 170 12.52 7.08 7.58
N ARG A 171 11.19 6.98 7.71
CA ARG A 171 10.31 8.07 7.29
C ARG A 171 9.23 8.41 8.30
N PHE A 172 8.95 9.70 8.37
CA PHE A 172 7.79 10.26 9.04
C PHE A 172 6.73 10.62 8.01
N THR A 173 5.49 10.21 8.23
CA THR A 173 4.36 10.54 7.35
C THR A 173 3.36 11.39 8.11
N ILE A 174 2.87 12.45 7.48
CA ILE A 174 1.76 13.28 7.96
C ILE A 174 0.62 13.11 6.99
N GLY A 175 -0.53 12.71 7.49
CA GLY A 175 -1.74 12.49 6.70
C GLY A 175 -2.97 13.19 7.29
N LEU A 176 -3.88 13.57 6.42
CA LEU A 176 -5.18 14.12 6.77
C LEU A 176 -6.26 13.48 5.92
N THR A 177 -7.18 12.76 6.56
CA THR A 177 -8.35 12.22 5.89
C THR A 177 -9.60 13.01 6.30
N ASN A 178 -10.41 13.36 5.33
CA ASN A 178 -11.63 14.15 5.51
C ASN A 178 -12.77 13.46 4.79
N ARG A 179 -13.88 13.16 5.51
CA ARG A 179 -15.04 12.45 4.99
C ARG A 179 -16.33 13.16 5.30
N LEU A 180 -17.21 13.21 4.33
CA LEU A 180 -18.59 13.66 4.50
C LEU A 180 -19.53 12.51 4.13
N MET A 181 -20.18 11.95 5.14
CA MET A 181 -21.20 10.90 4.98
C MET A 181 -22.60 11.49 5.06
N THR A 182 -23.52 10.93 4.30
CA THR A 182 -24.95 11.19 4.47
C THR A 182 -25.66 9.93 4.94
N LYS A 183 -26.59 10.09 5.89
CA LYS A 183 -27.50 9.03 6.33
C LYS A 183 -28.92 9.44 6.02
N LEU A 184 -29.60 8.63 5.25
CA LEU A 184 -31.01 8.78 4.90
C LEU A 184 -31.84 7.79 5.73
N PHE A 185 -32.82 8.27 6.48
CA PHE A 185 -33.80 7.43 7.17
C PHE A 185 -35.00 7.22 6.26
N LEU A 186 -35.36 5.97 6.02
CA LEU A 186 -36.49 5.60 5.18
C LEU A 186 -37.80 5.46 6.01
N PRO A 187 -38.98 5.58 5.39
CA PRO A 187 -40.26 5.49 6.10
C PRO A 187 -40.50 4.12 6.77
N ASP A 188 -39.90 3.06 6.28
CA ASP A 188 -39.93 1.70 6.83
C ASP A 188 -39.08 1.49 8.08
N GLY A 189 -38.37 2.53 8.54
CA GLY A 189 -37.46 2.50 9.69
C GLY A 189 -36.05 2.07 9.35
N SER A 190 -35.76 1.66 8.12
CA SER A 190 -34.42 1.37 7.65
C SER A 190 -33.62 2.66 7.41
N SER A 191 -32.29 2.53 7.25
CA SER A 191 -31.44 3.66 6.90
C SER A 191 -30.38 3.26 5.89
N SER A 192 -30.05 4.17 4.98
CA SER A 192 -28.95 4.04 4.02
C SER A 192 -27.87 5.07 4.33
N GLU A 193 -26.63 4.65 4.41
CA GLU A 193 -25.47 5.54 4.52
C GLU A 193 -24.71 5.59 3.20
N ARG A 194 -24.16 6.76 2.88
CA ARG A 194 -23.37 6.97 1.67
C ARG A 194 -22.27 7.98 1.92
N GLU A 195 -21.05 7.68 1.45
CA GLU A 195 -19.99 8.66 1.37
C GLU A 195 -20.29 9.64 0.22
N MET A 196 -20.38 10.92 0.56
CA MET A 196 -20.61 12.00 -0.42
C MET A 196 -19.31 12.61 -0.89
N PHE A 197 -18.33 12.67 0.02
CA PHE A 197 -17.06 13.32 -0.23
C PHE A 197 -15.98 12.69 0.63
N PHE A 198 -14.88 12.38 0.03
CA PHE A 198 -13.67 11.88 0.64
C PHE A 198 -12.49 12.67 0.08
N VAL A 199 -11.63 13.15 0.97
CA VAL A 199 -10.32 13.71 0.61
C VAL A 199 -9.29 13.13 1.54
N ARG A 200 -8.20 12.67 0.99
CA ARG A 200 -7.00 12.28 1.71
C ARG A 200 -5.81 13.01 1.14
N ALA A 201 -5.02 13.63 1.99
CA ALA A 201 -3.81 14.32 1.61
C ALA A 201 -2.70 13.96 2.58
N GLY A 202 -1.47 13.98 2.11
CA GLY A 202 -0.32 13.73 2.96
C GLY A 202 1.00 13.90 2.24
N GLN A 203 2.07 13.73 3.03
CA GLN A 203 3.45 13.81 2.59
C GLN A 203 4.31 13.04 3.59
N PHE A 204 5.42 12.47 3.16
CA PHE A 204 6.40 11.91 4.06
C PHE A 204 7.73 12.66 3.99
N TYR A 205 8.46 12.58 5.09
CA TYR A 205 9.83 13.06 5.24
C TYR A 205 10.74 11.84 5.40
N ASP A 206 11.70 11.65 4.48
CA ASP A 206 12.70 10.60 4.53
C ASP A 206 13.94 11.08 5.29
N ALA A 207 14.23 10.49 6.45
CA ALA A 207 15.37 10.84 7.27
C ALA A 207 16.71 10.28 6.72
N ASN A 208 16.69 9.39 5.73
CA ASN A 208 17.90 8.89 5.10
C ASN A 208 18.41 9.82 3.99
N THR A 209 17.54 10.67 3.46
CA THR A 209 17.85 11.57 2.34
C THR A 209 18.17 12.97 2.85
N SER A 210 19.31 13.54 2.43
CA SER A 210 19.77 14.86 2.90
C SER A 210 19.46 16.02 1.95
N SER A 211 19.30 15.76 0.65
CA SER A 211 19.14 16.80 -0.37
C SER A 211 17.69 17.21 -0.61
N GLN A 212 16.78 16.24 -0.68
CA GLN A 212 15.34 16.45 -0.89
C GLN A 212 14.55 15.46 -0.01
N PRO A 213 14.48 15.71 1.31
CA PRO A 213 13.92 14.73 2.25
C PRO A 213 12.40 14.61 2.21
N PHE A 214 11.69 15.57 1.63
CA PHE A 214 10.24 15.49 1.50
C PHE A 214 9.85 14.78 0.20
N SER A 215 8.93 13.84 0.31
CA SER A 215 8.31 13.22 -0.87
C SER A 215 7.42 14.19 -1.63
N ASN A 216 6.96 13.79 -2.78
CA ASN A 216 5.81 14.42 -3.41
C ASN A 216 4.62 14.46 -2.45
N SER A 217 3.88 15.57 -2.49
CA SER A 217 2.61 15.68 -1.76
C SER A 217 1.52 14.98 -2.55
N PHE A 218 0.73 14.17 -1.88
CA PHE A 218 -0.38 13.48 -2.52
C PHE A 218 -1.74 14.02 -2.10
N LEU A 219 -2.70 13.93 -3.03
CA LEU A 219 -4.10 14.23 -2.81
C LEU A 219 -4.95 13.17 -3.51
N GLU A 220 -5.76 12.46 -2.76
CA GLU A 220 -6.82 11.60 -3.27
C GLU A 220 -8.18 12.26 -3.00
N LEU A 221 -9.03 12.29 -4.01
CA LEU A 221 -10.38 12.83 -3.91
C LEU A 221 -11.38 11.82 -4.49
N ARG A 222 -12.42 11.52 -3.73
CA ARG A 222 -13.60 10.79 -4.20
C ARG A 222 -14.85 11.56 -3.83
N SER A 223 -15.78 11.71 -4.75
CA SER A 223 -17.02 12.41 -4.50
C SER A 223 -18.20 11.79 -5.23
N ARG A 224 -19.28 11.57 -4.50
CA ARG A 224 -20.56 11.13 -5.05
C ARG A 224 -21.67 12.07 -4.57
N PRO A 225 -21.72 13.31 -5.11
CA PRO A 225 -22.67 14.34 -4.63
C PRO A 225 -24.12 13.99 -4.93
N THR A 226 -24.36 13.19 -5.96
CA THR A 226 -25.69 12.71 -6.37
C THR A 226 -25.64 11.23 -6.70
N ASP A 227 -26.80 10.60 -6.95
CA ASP A 227 -26.85 9.20 -7.41
C ASP A 227 -26.38 9.04 -8.85
N TYR A 228 -26.24 10.15 -9.57
CA TYR A 228 -25.94 10.19 -11.00
C TYR A 228 -24.51 10.63 -11.34
N LEU A 229 -23.73 11.05 -10.35
CA LEU A 229 -22.39 11.58 -10.57
C LEU A 229 -21.40 11.01 -9.57
N TYR A 230 -20.31 10.41 -10.09
CA TYR A 230 -19.15 9.98 -9.32
C TYR A 230 -17.91 10.65 -9.89
N LEU A 231 -17.08 11.18 -9.00
CA LEU A 231 -15.80 11.81 -9.32
C LEU A 231 -14.70 11.12 -8.50
N LYS A 232 -13.60 10.79 -9.15
CA LYS A 232 -12.36 10.36 -8.51
C LYS A 232 -11.19 11.13 -9.09
N SER A 233 -10.23 11.51 -8.25
CA SER A 233 -8.98 12.12 -8.71
C SER A 233 -7.86 11.77 -7.74
N ASP A 234 -6.69 11.45 -8.30
CA ASP A 234 -5.43 11.24 -7.62
C ASP A 234 -4.41 12.23 -8.18
N LEU A 235 -3.70 12.93 -7.31
CA LEU A 235 -2.70 13.94 -7.65
C LEU A 235 -1.43 13.71 -6.85
N GLU A 236 -0.29 13.78 -7.52
CA GLU A 236 1.04 13.90 -6.91
C GLU A 236 1.69 15.20 -7.36
N TYR A 237 2.21 15.94 -6.40
CA TYR A 237 2.83 17.25 -6.62
C TYR A 237 4.21 17.30 -5.99
N ASP A 238 5.22 17.55 -6.82
CA ASP A 238 6.57 17.85 -6.38
C ASP A 238 6.66 19.31 -5.93
N ALA A 239 6.98 19.49 -4.63
CA ALA A 239 7.13 20.82 -4.05
C ALA A 239 8.50 21.45 -4.37
N TYR A 240 9.53 20.69 -4.74
CA TYR A 240 10.85 21.20 -5.07
C TYR A 240 10.86 21.80 -6.48
N ASP A 241 10.34 21.08 -7.45
CA ASP A 241 10.30 21.55 -8.84
C ASP A 241 9.00 22.29 -9.17
N SER A 242 8.04 22.30 -8.24
CA SER A 242 6.74 22.96 -8.40
C SER A 242 5.93 22.40 -9.57
N GLU A 243 5.99 21.10 -9.79
CA GLU A 243 5.35 20.41 -10.91
C GLU A 243 4.36 19.33 -10.43
N ILE A 244 3.40 19.03 -11.29
CA ILE A 244 2.49 17.90 -11.10
C ILE A 244 3.14 16.69 -11.75
N GLU A 245 3.49 15.69 -10.94
CA GLU A 245 4.08 14.44 -11.41
C GLU A 245 3.03 13.47 -11.93
N VAL A 246 1.96 13.31 -11.18
CA VAL A 246 0.87 12.40 -11.54
C VAL A 246 -0.46 13.10 -11.35
N PHE A 247 -1.33 12.96 -12.33
CA PHE A 247 -2.73 13.31 -12.19
C PHE A 247 -3.61 12.30 -12.89
N ASN A 248 -4.49 11.65 -12.13
CA ASN A 248 -5.54 10.78 -12.64
C ASN A 248 -6.89 11.36 -12.28
N GLY A 249 -7.77 11.47 -13.26
CA GLY A 249 -9.13 11.97 -13.07
C GLY A 249 -10.15 11.04 -13.73
N LEU A 250 -11.23 10.73 -13.01
CA LEU A 250 -12.35 9.93 -13.49
C LEU A 250 -13.66 10.63 -13.18
N ILE A 251 -14.51 10.75 -14.18
CA ILE A 251 -15.89 11.26 -14.07
C ILE A 251 -16.82 10.20 -14.61
N ASN A 252 -17.70 9.67 -13.76
CA ASN A 252 -18.75 8.76 -14.15
C ASN A 252 -20.10 9.44 -14.01
N ILE A 253 -20.88 9.45 -15.09
CA ILE A 253 -22.23 9.97 -15.13
C ILE A 253 -23.18 8.81 -15.40
N PHE A 254 -24.19 8.66 -14.57
CA PHE A 254 -25.19 7.58 -14.65
C PHE A 254 -26.58 8.15 -14.89
N ASP A 255 -27.42 7.38 -15.53
CA ASP A 255 -28.84 7.69 -15.61
C ASP A 255 -29.70 6.64 -14.85
N ARG A 256 -31.01 6.89 -14.77
CA ARG A 256 -31.95 5.96 -14.10
C ARG A 256 -32.21 4.67 -14.85
N ARG A 257 -31.79 4.55 -16.12
CA ARG A 257 -31.96 3.39 -16.97
C ARG A 257 -30.80 2.44 -16.88
N GLY A 258 -29.68 2.87 -16.23
CA GLY A 258 -28.42 2.14 -16.16
C GLY A 258 -27.45 2.52 -17.29
N ASP A 259 -27.76 3.53 -18.11
CA ASP A 259 -26.80 4.07 -19.05
C ASP A 259 -25.73 4.86 -18.28
N TYR A 260 -24.47 4.80 -18.75
CA TYR A 260 -23.37 5.51 -18.13
C TYR A 260 -22.42 6.11 -19.15
N LEU A 261 -21.75 7.17 -18.74
CA LEU A 261 -20.72 7.86 -19.50
C LEU A 261 -19.52 8.06 -18.61
N ASN A 262 -18.35 7.56 -19.06
CA ASN A 262 -17.08 7.67 -18.33
C ASN A 262 -16.14 8.60 -19.10
N PHE A 263 -15.56 9.57 -18.37
CA PHE A 263 -14.42 10.33 -18.81
C PHE A 263 -13.23 10.02 -17.91
N GLU A 264 -12.14 9.62 -18.51
CA GLU A 264 -10.89 9.35 -17.81
C GLU A 264 -9.78 10.20 -18.43
N TYR A 265 -8.98 10.82 -17.55
CA TYR A 265 -7.78 11.54 -17.94
C TYR A 265 -6.63 11.08 -17.06
N ARG A 266 -5.50 10.75 -17.66
CA ARG A 266 -4.27 10.36 -16.99
C ARG A 266 -3.13 11.21 -17.48
N TYR A 267 -2.32 11.70 -16.55
CA TYR A 267 -1.11 12.45 -16.82
C TYR A 267 -0.01 11.89 -15.91
N ALA A 268 1.16 11.63 -16.51
CA ALA A 268 2.40 11.34 -15.81
C ALA A 268 3.46 12.29 -16.34
N GLY A 269 4.12 13.02 -15.45
CA GLY A 269 5.25 13.88 -15.76
C GLY A 269 6.43 13.03 -16.28
N ALA A 270 7.34 13.66 -16.97
CA ALA A 270 8.59 13.04 -17.41
C ALA A 270 9.66 13.22 -16.34
N SER A 271 9.46 12.71 -15.14
CA SER A 271 10.55 12.70 -14.14
C SER A 271 11.52 11.58 -14.49
N ASP A 272 12.80 11.92 -14.69
CA ASP A 272 13.88 10.95 -14.88
C ASP A 272 14.21 10.17 -13.58
N ASP A 273 13.59 10.53 -12.46
CA ASP A 273 13.80 9.89 -11.16
C ASP A 273 12.64 8.94 -10.82
N GLU A 274 12.74 7.69 -11.27
CA GLU A 274 11.88 6.59 -10.79
C GLU A 274 11.88 6.42 -9.25
N ALA A 275 12.87 7.00 -8.57
CA ALA A 275 13.03 6.88 -7.12
C ALA A 275 12.04 7.73 -6.30
N ASN A 276 11.55 8.87 -6.83
CA ASN A 276 10.69 9.79 -6.09
C ASN A 276 9.18 9.60 -6.31
N SER A 277 8.78 8.92 -7.39
CA SER A 277 7.37 8.61 -7.68
C SER A 277 6.85 7.39 -6.89
N LYS A 278 7.70 6.74 -6.11
CA LYS A 278 7.27 5.65 -5.25
C LYS A 278 6.51 6.21 -4.04
N PHE A 279 5.23 6.52 -4.27
CA PHE A 279 4.28 6.29 -3.20
C PHE A 279 4.51 4.83 -2.79
N PRO A 280 5.07 4.56 -1.60
CA PRO A 280 4.86 3.25 -1.07
C PRO A 280 3.34 3.13 -1.06
N ASP A 281 2.86 2.19 -1.79
CA ASP A 281 1.47 1.79 -1.73
C ASP A 281 1.11 1.72 -0.25
N ILE A 282 0.49 2.79 0.26
CA ILE A 282 0.09 2.87 1.67
C ILE A 282 -0.96 1.79 1.88
N THR A 283 -1.53 1.28 0.78
CA THR A 283 -2.42 0.15 0.70
C THR A 283 -1.68 -1.19 0.76
N SER A 284 -0.48 -1.32 0.20
CA SER A 284 0.25 -2.60 0.15
C SER A 284 0.88 -3.03 1.48
N ASN A 285 1.00 -2.12 2.45
CA ASN A 285 1.57 -2.41 3.77
C ASN A 285 0.53 -2.74 4.85
N GLY A 286 -0.64 -3.23 4.48
CA GLY A 286 -1.57 -3.92 5.39
C GLY A 286 -2.24 -3.07 6.47
N PHE A 287 -1.96 -1.76 6.56
CA PHE A 287 -2.57 -0.90 7.59
C PHE A 287 -3.75 -0.08 7.08
N ALA A 288 -3.82 0.20 5.78
CA ALA A 288 -4.94 0.92 5.18
C ALA A 288 -6.04 -0.02 4.68
N ASP A 289 -5.71 -1.25 4.25
CA ASP A 289 -6.69 -2.21 3.73
C ASP A 289 -7.64 -2.77 4.79
N THR A 290 -7.24 -2.78 6.07
CA THR A 290 -8.14 -3.24 7.14
C THR A 290 -9.25 -2.26 7.50
N PHE A 291 -9.25 -1.03 6.95
CA PHE A 291 -10.27 -0.03 7.24
C PHE A 291 -11.17 0.34 6.05
N PHE A 292 -10.89 -0.13 4.85
CA PHE A 292 -11.53 0.38 3.63
C PHE A 292 -12.10 -0.67 2.67
N GLU A 293 -12.06 -1.96 3.05
CA GLU A 293 -12.83 -2.98 2.39
C GLU A 293 -14.28 -2.94 2.92
N GLU A 294 -15.08 -2.08 2.34
CA GLU A 294 -16.54 -2.06 2.38
C GLU A 294 -17.01 -1.23 1.17
N ASP A 295 -17.79 -1.62 0.29
CA ASP A 295 -18.75 -2.68 0.03
C ASP A 295 -19.27 -2.54 -1.41
N PRO A 296 -19.87 -3.58 -1.99
CA PRO A 296 -20.49 -3.50 -3.29
C PRO A 296 -21.74 -2.62 -3.33
#